data_e694617056243c88f5272ebff63b518e
#
_entry.id   e694617056243c88f5272ebff63b518e
#
_cell.length_a   1.000
_cell.length_b   1.000
_cell.length_c   1.000
_cell.angle_alpha   90.00
_cell.angle_beta   90.00
_cell.angle_gamma   90.00
#
_symmetry.space_group_name_H-M   'P 1'
#
loop_
_entity.id
_entity.type
_entity.pdbx_description
1 polymer ?
#
loop_
_entity_poly.entity_id
_entity_poly.type
_entity_poly.pdbx_seq_one_letter_code
_entity_poly.pdbx_strand_id
1 'polypeptide(L)'
;MPSDNHPWPSEIRLNPARDTLTIAFDNGECFGLAAEYLRVESPSAEVRGHGAGPKTIVKDKQEVKISALEPVGNYAVRIAFDDGHDSGLYSWAYLHQLGAEKDRIWADYLKASGR
;
A
#
# COMPACT_ATOMS: atom_id res chain seq x y z
N MET A 1 -17.11 19.52 -7.40
CA MET A 1 -16.87 19.00 -7.19
C MET A 1 -16.39 18.30 -6.95
N PRO A 2 -16.38 18.24 -6.34
CA PRO A 2 -15.23 17.62 -6.62
C PRO A 2 -15.54 16.38 -7.26
N SER A 3 -14.88 16.17 -8.13
CA SER A 3 -15.00 15.00 -8.88
C SER A 3 -14.41 13.84 -8.19
N ASP A 4 -13.91 14.03 -7.01
CA ASP A 4 -13.34 12.95 -6.29
C ASP A 4 -14.38 12.03 -5.81
N ASN A 5 -14.29 10.77 -6.21
CA ASN A 5 -15.24 9.78 -5.77
C ASN A 5 -14.69 8.84 -4.74
N HIS A 6 -13.44 9.02 -4.33
CA HIS A 6 -12.89 8.16 -3.31
C HIS A 6 -12.92 8.88 -1.97
N PRO A 7 -13.04 8.15 -0.87
CA PRO A 7 -13.06 8.77 0.45
C PRO A 7 -11.67 9.27 0.84
N TRP A 8 -11.64 10.15 1.81
CA TRP A 8 -10.41 10.69 2.35
C TRP A 8 -10.07 10.00 3.66
N PRO A 9 -8.80 9.82 3.95
CA PRO A 9 -8.43 9.22 5.23
C PRO A 9 -8.71 10.17 6.37
N SER A 10 -9.31 9.65 7.41
CA SER A 10 -9.53 10.40 8.65
C SER A 10 -8.49 10.05 9.69
N GLU A 11 -7.84 8.88 9.57
CA GLU A 11 -6.83 8.48 10.51
C GLU A 11 -5.92 7.44 9.87
N ILE A 12 -4.61 7.57 10.13
CA ILE A 12 -3.63 6.58 9.71
C ILE A 12 -2.83 6.21 10.95
N ARG A 13 -2.74 4.92 11.23
CA ARG A 13 -2.09 4.45 12.45
C ARG A 13 -1.20 3.27 12.15
N LEU A 14 0.02 3.32 12.69
CA LEU A 14 0.98 2.24 12.58
C LEU A 14 1.07 1.54 13.93
N ASN A 15 0.97 0.20 13.93
CA ASN A 15 1.02 -0.53 15.17
C ASN A 15 2.44 -0.55 15.75
N PRO A 16 2.60 -0.91 17.04
CA PRO A 16 3.93 -0.90 17.66
C PRO A 16 4.93 -1.82 16.97
N ALA A 17 4.48 -2.92 16.42
CA ALA A 17 5.38 -3.85 15.71
C ALA A 17 5.76 -3.34 14.33
N ARG A 18 5.07 -2.28 13.84
CA ARG A 18 5.34 -1.65 12.55
C ARG A 18 5.11 -2.57 11.37
N ASP A 19 4.29 -3.58 11.55
CA ASP A 19 3.98 -4.53 10.49
C ASP A 19 2.55 -4.40 9.97
N THR A 20 1.77 -3.46 10.51
CA THR A 20 0.40 -3.26 10.06
C THR A 20 0.06 -1.78 10.09
N LEU A 21 -0.42 -1.29 8.96
CA LEU A 21 -0.91 0.08 8.84
C LEU A 21 -2.43 0.03 8.83
N THR A 22 -3.05 0.72 9.78
CA THR A 22 -4.49 0.83 9.82
C THR A 22 -4.89 2.20 9.30
N ILE A 23 -5.79 2.22 8.34
CA ILE A 23 -6.24 3.47 7.76
C ILE A 23 -7.77 3.52 7.80
N ALA A 24 -8.30 4.57 8.37
CA ALA A 24 -9.73 4.81 8.44
C ALA A 24 -10.09 5.93 7.49
N PHE A 25 -11.21 5.80 6.83
CA PHE A 25 -11.67 6.78 5.87
C PHE A 25 -12.90 7.49 6.37
N ASP A 26 -13.17 8.65 5.80
CA ASP A 26 -14.27 9.49 6.27
C ASP A 26 -15.65 8.95 5.92
N ASN A 27 -15.72 7.89 5.14
CA ASN A 27 -16.98 7.22 4.85
C ASN A 27 -17.28 6.08 5.82
N GLY A 28 -16.46 5.91 6.86
CA GLY A 28 -16.66 4.88 7.85
C GLY A 28 -15.89 3.60 7.60
N GLU A 29 -15.23 3.48 6.46
CA GLU A 29 -14.43 2.29 6.17
C GLU A 29 -13.11 2.33 6.92
N CYS A 30 -12.62 1.14 7.28
CA CYS A 30 -11.37 1.03 8.01
C CYS A 30 -10.67 -0.25 7.56
N PHE A 31 -9.39 -0.15 7.21
CA PHE A 31 -8.66 -1.30 6.69
C PHE A 31 -7.34 -1.45 7.44
N GLY A 32 -6.98 -2.71 7.74
CA GLY A 32 -5.65 -3.02 8.25
C GLY A 32 -4.84 -3.63 7.13
N LEU A 33 -3.71 -3.02 6.81
CA LEU A 33 -2.90 -3.42 5.67
C LEU A 33 -1.53 -3.86 6.17
N ALA A 34 -1.17 -5.11 5.90
CA ALA A 34 0.12 -5.64 6.35
C ALA A 34 1.27 -4.96 5.61
N ALA A 35 2.39 -4.81 6.29
CA ALA A 35 3.56 -4.21 5.67
C ALA A 35 4.00 -5.01 4.45
N GLU A 36 3.96 -6.32 4.51
CA GLU A 36 4.31 -7.15 3.36
C GLU A 36 3.41 -6.82 2.18
N TYR A 37 2.11 -6.72 2.42
CA TYR A 37 1.15 -6.43 1.35
C TYR A 37 1.46 -5.07 0.72
N LEU A 38 1.68 -4.06 1.54
CA LEU A 38 2.01 -2.73 1.03
C LEU A 38 3.33 -2.73 0.26
N ARG A 39 4.30 -3.51 0.73
CA ARG A 39 5.60 -3.55 0.09
C ARG A 39 5.54 -4.19 -1.28
N VAL A 40 4.84 -5.32 -1.41
CA VAL A 40 4.77 -6.01 -2.70
C VAL A 40 3.87 -5.29 -3.68
N GLU A 41 2.97 -4.45 -3.20
CA GLU A 41 2.10 -3.66 -4.08
C GLU A 41 2.55 -2.21 -4.21
N SER A 42 3.81 -1.94 -3.90
CA SER A 42 4.34 -0.58 -3.96
C SER A 42 4.18 0.00 -5.37
N PRO A 43 3.69 1.22 -5.46
CA PRO A 43 3.50 1.86 -6.76
C PRO A 43 4.74 2.59 -7.27
N SER A 44 5.94 2.21 -6.82
CA SER A 44 7.13 2.92 -7.25
C SER A 44 7.39 2.68 -8.74
N ALA A 45 8.05 3.62 -9.34
CA ALA A 45 8.23 3.62 -10.79
C ALA A 45 9.01 2.42 -11.29
N GLU A 46 9.97 1.94 -10.52
CA GLU A 46 10.76 0.82 -10.99
C GLU A 46 10.00 -0.49 -10.94
N VAL A 47 8.88 -0.53 -10.26
CA VAL A 47 8.04 -1.72 -10.23
C VAL A 47 7.00 -1.70 -11.32
N ARG A 48 6.66 -0.53 -11.82
CA ARG A 48 5.59 -0.38 -12.77
C ARG A 48 6.17 -0.26 -14.14
N GLY A 49 6.32 -1.25 -14.84
CA GLY A 49 6.79 -1.11 -16.17
C GLY A 49 5.74 -0.39 -16.99
N HIS A 50 5.98 0.61 -17.63
CA HIS A 50 5.12 1.48 -18.39
C HIS A 50 4.10 0.75 -19.26
N GLY A 51 3.37 -0.11 -18.66
CA GLY A 51 2.37 -0.87 -19.40
C GLY A 51 2.96 -1.94 -20.26
N ALA A 52 4.24 -2.05 -20.32
CA ALA A 52 4.86 -3.06 -21.14
C ALA A 52 5.31 -4.19 -20.25
N GLY A 53 4.92 -5.37 -20.55
CA GLY A 53 5.37 -6.54 -19.84
C GLY A 53 4.67 -6.73 -18.51
N PRO A 54 4.92 -7.85 -17.89
CA PRO A 54 4.24 -8.19 -16.64
C PRO A 54 4.82 -7.42 -15.48
N LYS A 55 4.00 -7.29 -14.45
CA LYS A 55 4.41 -6.72 -13.20
C LYS A 55 5.50 -7.57 -12.56
N THR A 56 6.51 -6.93 -12.01
CA THR A 56 7.55 -7.63 -11.27
C THR A 56 6.97 -8.14 -9.96
N ILE A 57 7.19 -9.42 -9.67
CA ILE A 57 6.72 -10.02 -8.44
C ILE A 57 7.83 -9.95 -7.40
N VAL A 58 7.57 -9.22 -6.33
CA VAL A 58 8.53 -9.05 -5.24
C VAL A 58 8.28 -10.16 -4.22
N LYS A 59 9.33 -10.90 -3.84
CA LYS A 59 9.19 -12.04 -2.95
C LYS A 59 10.00 -11.84 -1.68
N ASP A 60 9.73 -12.69 -0.70
CA ASP A 60 10.52 -12.77 0.54
C ASP A 60 10.45 -11.51 1.36
N LYS A 61 9.25 -10.90 1.43
CA LYS A 61 9.03 -9.70 2.21
C LYS A 61 8.18 -9.95 3.45
N GLN A 62 8.08 -11.20 3.89
CA GLN A 62 7.22 -11.53 5.03
C GLN A 62 7.64 -10.85 6.31
N GLU A 63 8.93 -10.53 6.44
CA GLU A 63 9.45 -9.91 7.65
C GLU A 63 9.62 -8.39 7.54
N VAL A 64 9.19 -7.80 6.44
CA VAL A 64 9.39 -6.37 6.24
C VAL A 64 8.52 -5.58 7.20
N LYS A 65 9.05 -4.44 7.64
CA LYS A 65 8.32 -3.54 8.52
C LYS A 65 8.37 -2.13 7.94
N ILE A 66 7.43 -1.31 8.36
CA ILE A 66 7.39 0.07 7.93
C ILE A 66 8.29 0.88 8.85
N SER A 67 9.27 1.55 8.28
CA SER A 67 10.21 2.34 9.07
C SER A 67 9.78 3.79 9.20
N ALA A 68 9.03 4.32 8.22
CA ALA A 68 8.59 5.71 8.28
C ALA A 68 7.40 5.93 7.38
N LEU A 69 6.59 6.92 7.76
CA LEU A 69 5.47 7.39 6.97
C LEU A 69 5.66 8.89 6.78
N GLU A 70 5.58 9.36 5.54
CA GLU A 70 5.82 10.75 5.25
C GLU A 70 4.72 11.29 4.34
N PRO A 71 3.91 12.24 4.82
CA PRO A 71 2.86 12.81 3.97
C PRO A 71 3.46 13.54 2.78
N VAL A 72 2.78 13.44 1.65
CA VAL A 72 3.21 14.10 0.42
C VAL A 72 2.03 14.92 -0.06
N GLY A 73 2.13 16.23 0.03
CA GLY A 73 1.01 17.10 -0.27
C GLY A 73 -0.17 16.72 0.60
N ASN A 74 -1.35 16.79 0.04
CA ASN A 74 -2.56 16.37 0.75
C ASN A 74 -3.22 15.19 0.04
N TYR A 75 -2.46 14.44 -0.76
CA TYR A 75 -3.06 13.39 -1.59
C TYR A 75 -2.40 12.03 -1.44
N ALA A 76 -1.29 11.93 -0.73
CA ALA A 76 -0.54 10.68 -0.68
C ALA A 76 0.34 10.60 0.55
N VAL A 77 0.83 9.41 0.82
CA VAL A 77 1.84 9.19 1.84
C VAL A 77 2.96 8.37 1.22
N ARG A 78 4.18 8.74 1.51
CA ARG A 78 5.33 7.93 1.13
C ARG A 78 5.62 6.97 2.26
N ILE A 79 5.72 5.69 1.94
CA ILE A 79 5.99 4.66 2.93
C ILE A 79 7.40 4.15 2.73
N ALA A 80 8.20 4.23 3.78
CA ALA A 80 9.54 3.69 3.78
C ALA A 80 9.53 2.36 4.55
N PHE A 81 10.23 1.38 4.03
CA PHE A 81 10.29 0.04 4.61
C PHE A 81 11.70 -0.24 5.10
N ASP A 82 11.81 -1.17 6.04
CA ASP A 82 13.10 -1.44 6.66
C ASP A 82 14.04 -2.24 5.76
N ASP A 83 13.58 -2.64 4.58
CA ASP A 83 14.45 -3.28 3.60
C ASP A 83 15.12 -2.27 2.67
N GLY A 84 14.94 -0.97 2.94
CA GLY A 84 15.55 0.07 2.16
C GLY A 84 14.68 0.65 1.06
N HIS A 85 13.53 0.04 0.80
CA HIS A 85 12.62 0.54 -0.24
C HIS A 85 11.81 1.71 0.32
N ASP A 86 11.97 2.89 -0.27
CA ASP A 86 11.30 4.08 0.26
C ASP A 86 10.74 4.98 -0.82
N SER A 87 10.58 4.48 -2.04
CA SER A 87 10.13 5.30 -3.15
C SER A 87 8.63 5.20 -3.44
N GLY A 88 7.89 4.42 -2.68
CA GLY A 88 6.48 4.22 -2.97
C GLY A 88 5.61 5.35 -2.45
N LEU A 89 4.89 6.01 -3.37
CA LEU A 89 3.91 7.02 -3.02
C LEU A 89 2.52 6.40 -3.13
N TYR A 90 1.85 6.30 -2.00
CA TYR A 90 0.53 5.66 -1.94
C TYR A 90 -0.52 6.75 -1.86
N SER A 91 -1.22 6.99 -2.96
CA SER A 91 -2.31 7.95 -2.95
C SER A 91 -3.46 7.41 -2.09
N TRP A 92 -4.32 8.32 -1.63
CA TRP A 92 -5.46 7.90 -0.84
C TRP A 92 -6.36 6.95 -1.63
N ALA A 93 -6.53 7.22 -2.92
CA ALA A 93 -7.34 6.34 -3.77
C ALA A 93 -6.71 4.96 -3.89
N TYR A 94 -5.39 4.89 -4.02
CA TYR A 94 -4.71 3.61 -4.14
C TYR A 94 -4.79 2.82 -2.84
N LEU A 95 -4.62 3.49 -1.70
CA LEU A 95 -4.74 2.82 -0.42
C LEU A 95 -6.16 2.30 -0.20
N HIS A 96 -7.15 3.07 -0.62
CA HIS A 96 -8.53 2.60 -0.53
C HIS A 96 -8.74 1.36 -1.39
N GLN A 97 -8.20 1.38 -2.60
CA GLN A 97 -8.31 0.23 -3.49
C GLN A 97 -7.63 -1.01 -2.89
N LEU A 98 -6.45 -0.83 -2.32
CA LEU A 98 -5.75 -1.94 -1.68
C LEU A 98 -6.56 -2.52 -0.54
N GLY A 99 -7.23 -1.67 0.22
CA GLY A 99 -8.07 -2.15 1.32
C GLY A 99 -9.33 -2.81 0.84
N ALA A 100 -10.03 -2.18 -0.10
CA ALA A 100 -11.32 -2.67 -0.57
C ALA A 100 -11.19 -3.97 -1.34
N GLU A 101 -10.09 -4.16 -2.06
CA GLU A 101 -9.88 -5.35 -2.89
C GLU A 101 -8.78 -6.25 -2.35
N LYS A 102 -8.52 -6.16 -1.05
CA LYS A 102 -7.39 -6.85 -0.45
C LYS A 102 -7.41 -8.35 -0.70
N ASP A 103 -8.55 -8.97 -0.52
CA ASP A 103 -8.62 -10.44 -0.66
C ASP A 103 -8.24 -10.88 -2.06
N ARG A 104 -8.74 -10.17 -3.07
CA ARG A 104 -8.44 -10.51 -4.46
C ARG A 104 -6.98 -10.24 -4.80
N ILE A 105 -6.50 -9.05 -4.41
CA ILE A 105 -5.14 -8.65 -4.75
C ILE A 105 -4.14 -9.56 -4.06
N TRP A 106 -4.40 -9.88 -2.80
CA TRP A 106 -3.48 -10.75 -2.06
C TRP A 106 -3.50 -12.17 -2.62
N ALA A 107 -4.67 -12.69 -2.97
CA ALA A 107 -4.76 -14.02 -3.56
C ALA A 107 -4.00 -14.08 -4.89
N ASP A 108 -4.12 -13.04 -5.70
CA ASP A 108 -3.38 -12.97 -6.96
C ASP A 108 -1.88 -12.95 -6.72
N TYR A 109 -1.44 -12.22 -5.70
CA TYR A 109 -0.03 -12.17 -5.37
C TYR A 109 0.48 -13.53 -4.91
N LEU A 110 -0.26 -14.21 -4.05
CA LEU A 110 0.17 -15.51 -3.56
C LEU A 110 0.31 -16.51 -4.70
N LYS A 111 -0.64 -16.48 -5.63
CA LYS A 111 -0.57 -17.36 -6.78
C LYS A 111 0.63 -17.02 -7.67
N ALA A 112 0.85 -15.75 -7.93
CA ALA A 112 1.94 -15.33 -8.81
C ALA A 112 3.31 -15.59 -8.19
N SER A 113 3.40 -15.54 -6.86
CA SER A 113 4.68 -15.73 -6.18
C SER A 113 4.96 -17.20 -5.85
N GLY A 114 4.01 -18.08 -6.10
CA GLY A 114 4.21 -19.50 -5.82
C GLY A 114 3.93 -19.90 -4.39
N ARG A 115 3.24 -19.06 -3.63
CA ARG A 115 2.95 -19.35 -2.22
C ARG A 115 1.59 -20.00 -2.03
#